data_d563f0252e0a487459d65b99cf22f030
#
_entry.id   d563f0252e0a487459d65b99cf22f030
#
_cell.length_a   1.000
_cell.length_b   1.000
_cell.length_c   1.000
_cell.angle_alpha   90.00
_cell.angle_beta   90.00
_cell.angle_gamma   90.00
#
_symmetry.space_group_name_H-M   'P 1'
#
loop_
_entity.id
_entity.type
_entity.pdbx_description
1 polymer ?
#
loop_
_entity_poly.entity_id
_entity_poly.type
_entity_poly.pdbx_seq_one_letter_code
_entity_poly.pdbx_strand_id
1 'polypeptide(L)'
;LNGRNKILKLKKTTIFDETYNASPESVKACINNLLDSPNNHFLIFGSMQELGSESKKYHKDIFDFINRSDIKKCIFICDRNDEIYYADYLKKSNKFLFFNEITHIAETINKYTKKGDFVLVKGSRNWQLEKILKLID
;
A
#
# COMPACT_ATOMS: atom_id res chain seq x y z
N LEU A 1 -4.40 16.72 9.42
CA LEU A 1 -3.33 15.98 10.08
C LEU A 1 -2.35 15.44 9.05
N ASN A 2 -1.08 15.42 9.42
CA ASN A 2 -0.07 14.78 8.59
C ASN A 2 -0.41 13.30 8.40
N GLY A 3 -0.23 12.80 7.17
CA GLY A 3 -0.53 11.41 6.85
C GLY A 3 -1.99 11.12 6.57
N ARG A 4 -2.83 12.15 6.40
CA ARG A 4 -4.24 12.00 6.02
C ARG A 4 -4.59 12.95 4.89
N ASN A 5 -5.20 12.41 3.83
CA ASN A 5 -5.73 13.18 2.70
C ASN A 5 -4.72 14.17 2.11
N LYS A 6 -3.44 13.83 2.15
CA LYS A 6 -2.39 14.70 1.65
C LYS A 6 -1.90 14.23 0.29
N ILE A 7 -1.76 15.15 -0.64
CA ILE A 7 -1.27 14.86 -1.99
C ILE A 7 0.09 15.52 -2.15
N LEU A 8 1.09 14.72 -2.53
CA LEU A 8 2.46 15.18 -2.77
C LEU A 8 2.78 15.00 -4.23
N LYS A 9 2.99 16.11 -4.92
CA LYS A 9 3.40 16.07 -6.35
C LYS A 9 4.91 16.09 -6.42
N LEU A 10 5.49 14.97 -6.82
CA LEU A 10 6.93 14.81 -6.98
C LEU A 10 7.30 14.98 -8.45
N LYS A 11 8.61 14.88 -8.75
CA LYS A 11 9.07 15.04 -10.15
C LYS A 11 8.52 13.96 -11.08
N LYS A 12 8.43 12.73 -10.60
CA LYS A 12 7.99 11.59 -11.41
C LYS A 12 6.57 11.16 -11.10
N THR A 13 6.23 11.06 -9.83
CA THR A 13 4.95 10.51 -9.38
C THR A 13 4.18 11.49 -8.50
N THR A 14 2.91 11.19 -8.30
CA THR A 14 2.07 11.87 -7.32
C THR A 14 1.73 10.87 -6.22
N ILE A 15 1.97 11.26 -4.97
CA ILE A 15 1.72 10.42 -3.80
C ILE A 15 0.42 10.83 -3.13
N PHE A 16 -0.44 9.85 -2.84
CA PHE A 16 -1.55 10.02 -1.91
C PHE A 16 -1.05 9.55 -0.55
N ASP A 17 -0.77 10.50 0.33
CA ASP A 17 -0.24 10.22 1.67
C ASP A 17 -1.38 9.96 2.64
N GLU A 18 -1.58 8.69 2.97
CA GLU A 18 -2.54 8.21 3.96
C GLU A 18 -1.82 7.37 5.01
N THR A 19 -0.64 7.82 5.41
CA THR A 19 0.27 7.06 6.29
C THR A 19 -0.12 7.10 7.76
N TYR A 20 -1.13 7.88 8.14
CA TYR A 20 -1.49 8.05 9.55
C TYR A 20 -2.01 6.75 10.15
N ASN A 21 -2.90 6.04 9.47
CA ASN A 21 -3.46 4.79 9.97
C ASN A 21 -4.15 4.02 8.84
N ALA A 22 -4.60 2.79 9.15
CA ALA A 22 -5.32 1.95 8.22
C ALA A 22 -6.37 1.10 8.93
N SER A 23 -7.60 1.13 8.42
CA SER A 23 -8.69 0.24 8.77
C SER A 23 -9.25 -0.37 7.49
N PRO A 24 -10.00 -1.48 7.55
CA PRO A 24 -10.55 -2.08 6.34
C PRO A 24 -11.35 -1.10 5.48
N GLU A 25 -12.20 -0.29 6.11
CA GLU A 25 -13.02 0.69 5.41
C GLU A 25 -12.18 1.81 4.81
N SER A 26 -11.21 2.34 5.57
CA SER A 26 -10.39 3.44 5.08
C SER A 26 -9.47 3.02 3.95
N VAL A 27 -8.96 1.78 3.99
CA VAL A 27 -8.11 1.26 2.91
C VAL A 27 -8.91 1.19 1.60
N LYS A 28 -10.11 0.62 1.64
CA LYS A 28 -10.96 0.54 0.44
C LYS A 28 -11.34 1.91 -0.11
N ALA A 29 -11.70 2.83 0.78
CA ALA A 29 -12.05 4.19 0.37
C ALA A 29 -10.86 4.90 -0.30
N CYS A 30 -9.67 4.77 0.26
CA CYS A 30 -8.46 5.38 -0.31
C CYS A 30 -8.09 4.76 -1.65
N ILE A 31 -8.25 3.44 -1.80
CA ILE A 31 -8.00 2.78 -3.08
C ILE A 31 -8.98 3.28 -4.14
N ASN A 32 -10.26 3.40 -3.82
CA ASN A 32 -11.24 3.92 -4.77
C ASN A 32 -10.90 5.36 -5.18
N ASN A 33 -10.47 6.18 -4.24
CA ASN A 33 -10.04 7.54 -4.54
C ASN A 33 -8.82 7.56 -5.46
N LEU A 34 -7.85 6.68 -5.21
CA LEU A 34 -6.67 6.53 -6.07
C LEU A 34 -7.07 6.17 -7.49
N LEU A 35 -7.99 5.22 -7.66
CA LEU A 35 -8.39 4.71 -8.96
C LEU A 35 -9.15 5.73 -9.81
N ASP A 36 -9.66 6.79 -9.19
CA ASP A 36 -10.28 7.91 -9.92
C ASP A 36 -9.25 8.84 -10.56
N SER A 37 -7.98 8.73 -10.19
CA SER A 37 -6.91 9.53 -10.81
C SER A 37 -6.49 8.93 -12.15
N PRO A 38 -5.86 9.72 -13.04
CA PRO A 38 -5.43 9.20 -14.35
C PRO A 38 -4.17 8.35 -14.24
N ASN A 39 -3.78 7.72 -15.36
CA ASN A 39 -2.54 6.97 -15.53
C ASN A 39 -2.51 5.68 -14.70
N ASN A 40 -1.33 5.19 -14.36
CA ASN A 40 -1.18 3.94 -13.63
C ASN A 40 -1.14 4.16 -12.12
N HIS A 41 -1.63 3.16 -11.39
CA HIS A 41 -1.83 3.23 -9.95
C HIS A 41 -1.03 2.15 -9.25
N PHE A 42 -0.38 2.54 -8.16
CA PHE A 42 0.43 1.67 -7.32
C PHE A 42 0.04 1.85 -5.86
N LEU A 43 0.22 0.81 -5.06
CA LEU A 43 -0.15 0.83 -3.65
C LEU A 43 1.01 0.33 -2.81
N ILE A 44 1.33 1.08 -1.76
CA ILE A 44 2.18 0.63 -0.66
C ILE A 44 1.26 0.49 0.54
N PHE A 45 1.06 -0.75 0.99
CA PHE A 45 0.08 -1.09 2.01
C PHE A 45 0.78 -1.77 3.19
N GLY A 46 0.83 -1.08 4.32
CA GLY A 46 1.28 -1.68 5.58
C GLY A 46 0.12 -2.35 6.29
N SER A 47 0.35 -3.54 6.84
CA SER A 47 -0.71 -4.32 7.48
C SER A 47 -1.48 -3.51 8.51
N MET A 48 -2.77 -3.81 8.60
CA MET A 48 -3.65 -3.18 9.58
C MET A 48 -3.44 -3.82 10.96
N GLN A 49 -3.58 -3.02 12.00
CA GLN A 49 -3.42 -3.44 13.38
C GLN A 49 -4.76 -3.44 14.12
N GLU A 50 -4.77 -4.05 15.28
CA GLU A 50 -5.91 -4.02 16.20
C GLU A 50 -7.20 -4.64 15.65
N LEU A 51 -7.06 -5.62 14.76
CA LEU A 51 -8.19 -6.35 14.19
C LEU A 51 -8.48 -7.67 14.91
N GLY A 52 -7.62 -8.05 15.85
CA GLY A 52 -7.80 -9.26 16.65
C GLY A 52 -7.82 -10.52 15.79
N SER A 53 -8.68 -11.46 16.13
CA SER A 53 -8.83 -12.74 15.43
C SER A 53 -9.34 -12.60 14.00
N GLU A 54 -9.92 -11.46 13.65
CA GLU A 54 -10.46 -11.21 12.32
C GLU A 54 -9.43 -10.64 11.33
N SER A 55 -8.18 -10.44 11.79
CA SER A 55 -7.14 -9.81 10.98
C SER A 55 -6.92 -10.49 9.63
N LYS A 56 -6.81 -11.81 9.64
CA LYS A 56 -6.59 -12.57 8.39
C LYS A 56 -7.73 -12.38 7.41
N LYS A 57 -8.95 -12.42 7.89
CA LYS A 57 -10.15 -12.24 7.07
C LYS A 57 -10.18 -10.86 6.43
N TYR A 58 -9.96 -9.82 7.22
CA TYR A 58 -9.96 -8.45 6.69
C TYR A 58 -8.84 -8.22 5.69
N HIS A 59 -7.65 -8.74 5.95
CA HIS A 59 -6.55 -8.60 4.99
C HIS A 59 -6.84 -9.34 3.69
N LYS A 60 -7.38 -10.56 3.75
CA LYS A 60 -7.75 -11.30 2.55
C LYS A 60 -8.83 -10.60 1.74
N ASP A 61 -9.80 -10.00 2.41
CA ASP A 61 -10.84 -9.20 1.73
C ASP A 61 -10.21 -8.03 0.98
N ILE A 62 -9.25 -7.35 1.60
CA ILE A 62 -8.52 -6.25 0.96
C ILE A 62 -7.70 -6.76 -0.22
N PHE A 63 -7.01 -7.89 -0.07
CA PHE A 63 -6.22 -8.46 -1.18
C PHE A 63 -7.12 -8.84 -2.36
N ASP A 64 -8.29 -9.40 -2.11
CA ASP A 64 -9.27 -9.67 -3.17
C ASP A 64 -9.69 -8.39 -3.88
N PHE A 65 -9.95 -7.34 -3.10
CA PHE A 65 -10.34 -6.05 -3.65
C PHE A 65 -9.23 -5.47 -4.53
N ILE A 66 -7.98 -5.51 -4.05
CA ILE A 66 -6.81 -5.03 -4.81
C ILE A 66 -6.63 -5.87 -6.09
N ASN A 67 -6.77 -7.18 -5.97
CA ASN A 67 -6.55 -8.09 -7.10
C ASN A 67 -7.56 -7.87 -8.23
N ARG A 68 -8.80 -7.51 -7.89
CA ARG A 68 -9.84 -7.20 -8.89
C ARG A 68 -9.74 -5.79 -9.44
N SER A 69 -8.91 -4.95 -8.84
CA SER A 69 -8.76 -3.55 -9.25
C SER A 69 -7.70 -3.39 -10.36
N ASP A 70 -7.59 -2.16 -10.87
CA ASP A 70 -6.58 -1.79 -11.85
C ASP A 70 -5.24 -1.37 -11.23
N ILE A 71 -5.04 -1.61 -9.94
CA ILE A 71 -3.73 -1.38 -9.33
C ILE A 71 -2.70 -2.26 -10.01
N LYS A 72 -1.60 -1.66 -10.46
CA LYS A 72 -0.55 -2.38 -11.20
C LYS A 72 0.32 -3.22 -10.28
N LYS A 73 0.74 -2.67 -9.15
CA LYS A 73 1.53 -3.38 -8.14
C LYS A 73 1.11 -2.92 -6.76
N CYS A 74 1.12 -3.86 -5.83
CA CYS A 74 0.90 -3.61 -4.41
C CYS A 74 2.09 -4.14 -3.63
N ILE A 75 2.78 -3.25 -2.93
CA ILE A 75 3.81 -3.63 -1.96
C ILE A 75 3.11 -3.78 -0.62
N PHE A 76 3.09 -4.99 -0.09
CA PHE A 76 2.48 -5.27 1.20
C PHE A 76 3.56 -5.48 2.26
N ILE A 77 3.44 -4.76 3.38
CA ILE A 77 4.37 -4.87 4.50
C ILE A 77 3.64 -5.51 5.68
N CYS A 78 4.16 -6.61 6.18
CA CYS A 78 3.65 -7.27 7.37
C CYS A 78 4.78 -7.85 8.19
N ASP A 79 4.48 -8.18 9.45
CA ASP A 79 5.44 -8.85 10.30
C ASP A 79 5.83 -10.21 9.71
N ARG A 80 7.07 -10.61 9.94
CA ARG A 80 7.58 -11.89 9.44
C ARG A 80 6.72 -13.07 9.90
N ASN A 81 6.19 -13.01 11.11
CA ASN A 81 5.33 -14.06 11.65
C ASN A 81 3.98 -14.17 10.93
N ASP A 82 3.52 -13.08 10.33
CA ASP A 82 2.24 -13.07 9.60
C ASP A 82 2.41 -13.40 8.12
N GLU A 83 3.62 -13.34 7.60
CA GLU A 83 3.89 -13.60 6.19
C GLU A 83 3.36 -14.95 5.74
N ILE A 84 3.52 -15.98 6.58
CA ILE A 84 3.08 -17.34 6.26
C ILE A 84 1.59 -17.44 5.97
N TYR A 85 0.79 -16.58 6.60
CA TYR A 85 -0.67 -16.60 6.41
C TYR A 85 -1.08 -16.03 5.05
N TYR A 86 -0.27 -15.16 4.47
CA TYR A 86 -0.63 -14.43 3.26
C TYR A 86 0.17 -14.87 2.04
N ALA A 87 1.35 -15.48 2.24
CA ALA A 87 2.27 -15.79 1.17
C ALA A 87 1.63 -16.66 0.08
N ASP A 88 0.95 -17.73 0.46
CA ASP A 88 0.33 -18.64 -0.51
C ASP A 88 -0.76 -17.94 -1.31
N TYR A 89 -1.54 -17.09 -0.65
CA TYR A 89 -2.59 -16.32 -1.29
C TYR A 89 -2.02 -15.34 -2.31
N LEU A 90 -1.02 -14.58 -1.88
CA LEU A 90 -0.48 -13.50 -2.70
C LEU A 90 0.43 -14.00 -3.83
N LYS A 91 1.02 -15.18 -3.70
CA LYS A 91 1.80 -15.79 -4.78
C LYS A 91 0.99 -16.17 -6.00
N LYS A 92 -0.32 -16.25 -5.88
CA LYS A 92 -1.21 -16.56 -7.02
C LYS A 92 -1.30 -15.42 -8.01
N SER A 93 -0.78 -14.25 -7.66
CA SER A 93 -0.80 -13.07 -8.51
C SER A 93 0.58 -12.39 -8.46
N ASN A 94 1.10 -12.00 -9.62
CA ASN A 94 2.35 -11.25 -9.69
C ASN A 94 2.15 -9.75 -9.35
N LYS A 95 0.95 -9.38 -8.96
CA LYS A 95 0.63 -8.01 -8.57
C LYS A 95 1.27 -7.63 -7.23
N PHE A 96 1.45 -8.60 -6.33
CA PHE A 96 1.87 -8.36 -4.94
C PHE A 96 3.35 -8.61 -4.74
N LEU A 97 3.98 -7.72 -3.95
CA LEU A 97 5.35 -7.86 -3.47
C LEU A 97 5.34 -7.78 -1.95
N PHE A 98 6.13 -8.63 -1.30
CA PHE A 98 6.16 -8.74 0.15
C PHE A 98 7.39 -8.10 0.75
N PHE A 99 7.19 -7.36 1.86
CA PHE A 99 8.29 -6.83 2.68
C PHE A 99 7.96 -7.02 4.15
N ASN A 100 8.99 -7.25 4.96
CA ASN A 100 8.85 -7.30 6.42
C ASN A 100 9.32 -6.01 7.10
N GLU A 101 9.94 -5.12 6.34
CA GLU A 101 10.44 -3.84 6.84
C GLU A 101 10.41 -2.82 5.72
N ILE A 102 10.57 -1.54 6.07
CA ILE A 102 10.37 -0.46 5.10
C ILE A 102 11.63 -0.06 4.33
N THR A 103 12.77 -0.67 4.60
CA THR A 103 14.09 -0.22 4.13
C THR A 103 14.20 -0.06 2.62
N HIS A 104 13.70 -1.00 1.83
CA HIS A 104 13.87 -1.02 0.37
C HIS A 104 12.59 -0.73 -0.42
N ILE A 105 11.55 -0.25 0.24
CA ILE A 105 10.25 -0.06 -0.40
C ILE A 105 10.29 1.06 -1.44
N ALA A 106 10.86 2.21 -1.07
CA ALA A 106 10.94 3.34 -1.99
C ALA A 106 11.75 2.97 -3.23
N GLU A 107 12.90 2.32 -3.05
CA GLU A 107 13.72 1.85 -4.16
C GLU A 107 12.94 0.93 -5.09
N THR A 108 12.15 0.02 -4.51
CA THR A 108 11.34 -0.92 -5.29
C THR A 108 10.25 -0.20 -6.07
N ILE A 109 9.50 0.69 -5.43
CA ILE A 109 8.41 1.41 -6.12
C ILE A 109 8.96 2.30 -7.22
N ASN A 110 10.15 2.87 -7.02
CA ASN A 110 10.79 3.71 -8.03
C ASN A 110 11.14 2.93 -9.31
N LYS A 111 11.36 1.63 -9.19
CA LYS A 111 11.62 0.78 -10.37
C LYS A 111 10.37 0.51 -11.20
N TYR A 112 9.20 0.46 -10.57
CA TYR A 112 7.96 0.14 -11.27
C TYR A 112 7.25 1.36 -11.83
N THR A 113 7.42 2.51 -11.21
CA THR A 113 6.68 3.71 -11.57
C THR A 113 7.34 4.47 -12.73
N LYS A 114 6.50 5.18 -13.47
CA LYS A 114 6.90 6.06 -14.58
C LYS A 114 6.33 7.44 -14.34
N LYS A 115 6.81 8.41 -15.10
CA LYS A 115 6.32 9.78 -14.97
C LYS A 115 4.82 9.84 -15.18
N GLY A 116 4.14 10.49 -14.25
CA GLY A 116 2.69 10.63 -14.28
C GLY A 116 1.94 9.58 -13.47
N ASP A 117 2.63 8.59 -12.93
CA ASP A 117 1.98 7.55 -12.13
C ASP A 117 1.60 8.04 -10.73
N PHE A 118 0.64 7.37 -10.14
CA PHE A 118 0.10 7.69 -8.82
C PHE A 118 0.38 6.55 -7.85
N VAL A 119 0.78 6.90 -6.64
CA VAL A 119 1.10 5.93 -5.58
C VAL A 119 0.32 6.28 -4.31
N LEU A 120 -0.49 5.35 -3.83
CA LEU A 120 -1.12 5.47 -2.52
C LEU A 120 -0.21 4.81 -1.48
N VAL A 121 0.08 5.53 -0.41
CA VAL A 121 0.86 5.00 0.71
C VAL A 121 -0.04 4.98 1.94
N LYS A 122 -0.38 3.77 2.41
CA LYS A 122 -1.33 3.59 3.49
C LYS A 122 -0.94 2.40 4.36
N GLY A 123 -1.03 2.58 5.66
CA GLY A 123 -0.73 1.52 6.60
C GLY A 123 -1.00 1.95 8.04
N SER A 124 -0.95 1.01 8.97
CA SER A 124 -1.13 1.35 10.37
C SER A 124 0.05 2.20 10.87
N ARG A 125 -0.19 2.92 11.94
CA ARG A 125 0.75 3.89 12.50
C ARG A 125 2.10 3.27 12.89
N ASN A 126 2.11 2.00 13.29
CA ASN A 126 3.33 1.33 13.72
C ASN A 126 4.37 1.17 12.60
N TRP A 127 3.95 1.19 11.33
CA TRP A 127 4.89 1.05 10.19
C TRP A 127 5.67 2.32 9.92
N GLN A 128 5.16 3.47 10.35
CA GLN A 128 5.81 4.77 10.13
C GLN A 128 6.17 4.99 8.66
N LEU A 129 5.19 4.73 7.78
CA LEU A 129 5.41 4.80 6.32
C LEU A 129 5.74 6.21 5.84
N GLU A 130 5.45 7.25 6.62
CA GLU A 130 5.85 8.61 6.27
C GLU A 130 7.38 8.74 6.08
N LYS A 131 8.14 7.84 6.68
CA LYS A 131 9.61 7.87 6.55
C LYS A 131 10.11 7.59 5.15
N ILE A 132 9.30 6.91 4.32
CA ILE A 132 9.74 6.55 2.97
C ILE A 132 9.30 7.58 1.92
N LEU A 133 8.39 8.48 2.24
CA LEU A 133 7.79 9.39 1.26
C LEU A 133 8.83 10.23 0.52
N LYS A 134 9.81 10.75 1.24
CA LYS A 134 10.86 11.60 0.65
C LYS A 134 11.86 10.83 -0.22
N LEU A 135 11.81 9.50 -0.19
CA LEU A 135 12.70 8.64 -0.98
C LEU A 135 12.03 8.18 -2.28
N ILE A 136 10.76 8.45 -2.44
CA ILE A 136 10.02 8.12 -3.67
C ILE A 136 10.22 9.25 -4.68
N ASP A 137 10.42 8.87 -5.92
CA ASP A 137 10.59 9.82 -7.03
C ASP A 137 9.21 10.29 -7.52
#